data_f39f0cd7a21ef5cd0cd862fd57a6deba
#
_entry.id   f39f0cd7a21ef5cd0cd862fd57a6deba
#
_cell.length_a   1.000
_cell.length_b   1.000
_cell.length_c   1.000
_cell.angle_alpha   90.00
_cell.angle_beta   90.00
_cell.angle_gamma   90.00
#
_symmetry.space_group_name_H-M   'P 1'
#
loop_
_entity.id
_entity.type
_entity.pdbx_description
1 polymer ?
#
loop_
_entity_poly.entity_id
_entity_poly.type
_entity_poly.pdbx_seq_one_letter_code
_entity_poly.pdbx_strand_id
1 'polypeptide(L)'
;MTINTPAEEAGEVELLLAATGTSPVADALNPVTPFKRLMASMATSYGGAFIVSAVPVALLLTVHLTVIAGAGAAAAFSIVTGVAALLGLIAQPLTGRFSDRSKARFGKRRSWILTGGLVSSLVLVGMVFTTTVWEVVLVWALVSIFVNVQFAATGALLAEQVPAKRRGSMSGVLGSMAILGPILGLGAVSLVTSMPWLQWIVVSGSGILLVVISVSLLKDPQQVRPAGEPRLTALDLVKSYWLSPRKHPAFGWAWAVRFLVTCTGASTTYNALLLFNRFHYSSAKVSSTVFLLTLLYGVLIVIFSTVGGVLSDRIQRQKPFVTIAGVIAAVALVMIGLATSVSTLFVATGILGVGAGIFLSVDLALSVRMLPNPATVGKDIAVMALANTLPSSLVPAVAPLFLLLGGYSALYIGIAVVGLVGAVLVFRLPELGQEGNPKYALINKGVIVGAD
;
A
#
# COMPACT_ATOMS: atom_id res chain seq x y z
N MET A 1 13.01 59.40 -0.25
CA MET A 1 11.85 58.52 -0.02
C MET A 1 11.41 58.02 -1.37
N THR A 2 11.91 56.87 -1.78
CA THR A 2 11.50 56.20 -3.02
C THR A 2 10.21 55.42 -2.74
N ILE A 3 9.13 55.81 -3.38
CA ILE A 3 7.84 55.12 -3.30
C ILE A 3 7.96 53.89 -4.20
N ASN A 4 7.95 52.70 -3.59
CA ASN A 4 7.94 51.43 -4.34
C ASN A 4 6.69 51.36 -5.23
N THR A 5 6.85 50.88 -6.45
CA THR A 5 5.72 50.72 -7.36
C THR A 5 4.89 49.48 -6.92
N PRO A 6 3.57 49.45 -7.18
CA PRO A 6 2.72 48.32 -6.81
C PRO A 6 3.21 46.97 -7.37
N ALA A 7 4.01 46.93 -8.41
CA ALA A 7 4.63 45.75 -9.00
C ALA A 7 5.83 45.23 -8.17
N GLU A 8 6.59 46.12 -7.51
CA GLU A 8 7.69 45.73 -6.62
C GLU A 8 7.17 45.15 -5.29
N GLU A 9 6.11 45.76 -4.73
CA GLU A 9 5.43 45.19 -3.55
C GLU A 9 4.82 43.82 -3.82
N ALA A 10 4.24 43.63 -4.99
CA ALA A 10 3.72 42.31 -5.39
C ALA A 10 4.85 41.27 -5.53
N GLY A 11 6.02 41.67 -6.06
CA GLY A 11 7.19 40.78 -6.18
C GLY A 11 7.82 40.44 -4.81
N GLU A 12 7.89 41.38 -3.87
CA GLU A 12 8.38 41.10 -2.51
C GLU A 12 7.44 40.21 -1.70
N VAL A 13 6.13 40.40 -1.85
CA VAL A 13 5.12 39.51 -1.24
C VAL A 13 5.20 38.10 -1.84
N GLU A 14 5.41 37.97 -3.14
CA GLU A 14 5.58 36.67 -3.79
C GLU A 14 6.87 35.94 -3.38
N LEU A 15 7.96 36.67 -3.18
CA LEU A 15 9.24 36.14 -2.66
C LEU A 15 9.15 35.76 -1.18
N LEU A 16 8.45 36.51 -0.34
CA LEU A 16 8.17 36.17 1.06
C LEU A 16 7.26 34.95 1.19
N LEU A 17 6.27 34.79 0.32
CA LEU A 17 5.39 33.67 0.26
C LEU A 17 6.11 32.41 -0.23
N ALA A 18 7.06 32.53 -1.16
CA ALA A 18 7.92 31.42 -1.59
C ALA A 18 8.90 30.98 -0.48
N ALA A 19 9.41 31.92 0.31
CA ALA A 19 10.32 31.65 1.42
C ALA A 19 9.64 31.02 2.64
N THR A 20 8.34 31.27 2.85
CA THR A 20 7.57 30.69 3.96
C THR A 20 6.95 29.32 3.64
N GLY A 21 7.10 28.83 2.41
CA GLY A 21 6.55 27.51 1.98
C GLY A 21 5.02 27.41 2.04
N THR A 22 4.33 28.52 2.32
CA THR A 22 2.87 28.62 2.33
C THR A 22 2.40 29.19 1.00
N SER A 23 1.99 28.32 0.09
CA SER A 23 1.22 28.77 -1.08
C SER A 23 -0.13 29.31 -0.59
N PRO A 24 -0.46 30.60 -0.82
CA PRO A 24 -1.72 31.18 -0.37
C PRO A 24 -2.96 30.46 -0.93
N VAL A 25 -2.79 29.77 -2.04
CA VAL A 25 -3.83 28.94 -2.67
C VAL A 25 -4.17 27.69 -1.84
N ALA A 26 -3.23 27.17 -1.05
CA ALA A 26 -3.44 25.98 -0.24
C ALA A 26 -4.23 26.26 1.06
N ASP A 27 -4.12 27.47 1.63
CA ASP A 27 -4.84 27.86 2.86
C ASP A 27 -6.23 28.48 2.57
N ALA A 28 -6.48 28.94 1.35
CA ALA A 28 -7.75 29.55 0.95
C ALA A 28 -8.84 28.54 0.58
N LEU A 29 -8.51 27.25 0.44
CA LEU A 29 -9.49 26.18 0.24
C LEU A 29 -10.12 25.85 1.60
N ASN A 30 -11.21 26.56 1.94
CA ASN A 30 -12.12 26.08 2.99
C ASN A 30 -12.49 24.63 2.68
N PRO A 31 -12.18 23.66 3.55
CA PRO A 31 -12.47 22.27 3.27
C PRO A 31 -13.98 22.14 3.04
N VAL A 32 -14.36 21.74 1.83
CA VAL A 32 -15.79 21.60 1.45
C VAL A 32 -16.49 20.60 2.39
N THR A 33 -15.73 19.59 2.84
CA THR A 33 -16.18 18.61 3.82
C THR A 33 -15.55 18.90 5.19
N PRO A 34 -16.33 19.03 6.27
CA PRO A 34 -15.78 19.17 7.63
C PRO A 34 -14.79 18.04 7.94
N PHE A 35 -13.65 18.37 8.55
CA PHE A 35 -12.52 17.45 8.71
C PHE A 35 -12.91 16.08 9.33
N LYS A 36 -13.75 16.05 10.38
CA LYS A 36 -14.20 14.78 10.99
C LYS A 36 -15.01 13.92 10.01
N ARG A 37 -15.87 14.54 9.18
CA ARG A 37 -16.66 13.85 8.15
C ARG A 37 -15.75 13.37 7.01
N LEU A 38 -14.77 14.19 6.59
CA LEU A 38 -13.80 13.83 5.58
C LEU A 38 -12.96 12.62 6.04
N MET A 39 -12.51 12.65 7.29
CA MET A 39 -11.77 11.56 7.90
C MET A 39 -12.58 10.25 7.91
N ALA A 40 -13.84 10.31 8.35
CA ALA A 40 -14.74 9.15 8.35
C ALA A 40 -15.04 8.65 6.92
N SER A 41 -15.25 9.56 5.96
CA SER A 41 -15.46 9.23 4.54
C SER A 41 -14.24 8.51 3.96
N MET A 42 -13.05 9.07 4.13
CA MET A 42 -11.82 8.46 3.61
C MET A 42 -11.51 7.13 4.31
N ALA A 43 -11.70 7.03 5.63
CA ALA A 43 -11.49 5.81 6.38
C ALA A 43 -12.43 4.68 5.93
N THR A 44 -13.72 4.96 5.77
CA THR A 44 -14.70 3.97 5.29
C THR A 44 -14.45 3.57 3.83
N SER A 45 -14.05 4.51 2.96
CA SER A 45 -13.64 4.19 1.58
C SER A 45 -12.43 3.25 1.55
N TYR A 46 -11.35 3.59 2.28
CA TYR A 46 -10.14 2.76 2.33
C TYR A 46 -10.42 1.41 3.00
N GLY A 47 -11.15 1.40 4.10
CA GLY A 47 -11.51 0.16 4.79
C GLY A 47 -12.30 -0.79 3.89
N GLY A 48 -13.31 -0.27 3.18
CA GLY A 48 -14.08 -1.04 2.20
C GLY A 48 -13.23 -1.57 1.04
N ALA A 49 -12.36 -0.73 0.48
CA ALA A 49 -11.44 -1.13 -0.59
C ALA A 49 -10.45 -2.22 -0.12
N PHE A 50 -9.92 -2.12 1.11
CA PHE A 50 -9.05 -3.16 1.68
C PHE A 50 -9.80 -4.45 2.02
N ILE A 51 -11.05 -4.41 2.45
CA ILE A 51 -11.88 -5.61 2.63
C ILE A 51 -12.06 -6.31 1.28
N VAL A 52 -12.47 -5.59 0.24
CA VAL A 52 -12.75 -6.14 -1.09
C VAL A 52 -11.48 -6.67 -1.78
N SER A 53 -10.31 -6.09 -1.52
CA SER A 53 -9.05 -6.50 -2.15
C SER A 53 -8.27 -7.53 -1.34
N ALA A 54 -8.09 -7.33 -0.05
CA ALA A 54 -7.18 -8.13 0.76
C ALA A 54 -7.80 -9.42 1.29
N VAL A 55 -9.10 -9.42 1.65
CA VAL A 55 -9.76 -10.63 2.16
C VAL A 55 -9.82 -11.76 1.11
N PRO A 56 -10.22 -11.49 -0.15
CA PRO A 56 -10.14 -12.51 -1.19
C PRO A 56 -8.73 -13.06 -1.39
N VAL A 57 -7.73 -12.21 -1.46
CA VAL A 57 -6.33 -12.62 -1.67
C VAL A 57 -5.80 -13.43 -0.48
N ALA A 58 -6.12 -13.04 0.74
CA ALA A 58 -5.66 -13.74 1.94
C ALA A 58 -6.31 -15.12 2.14
N LEU A 59 -7.55 -15.30 1.64
CA LEU A 59 -8.32 -16.51 1.94
C LEU A 59 -9.19 -17.01 0.77
N LEU A 60 -10.15 -16.21 0.29
CA LEU A 60 -11.25 -16.72 -0.53
C LEU A 60 -10.81 -17.22 -1.90
N LEU A 61 -9.86 -16.54 -2.56
CA LEU A 61 -9.30 -16.99 -3.84
C LEU A 61 -8.58 -18.31 -3.69
N THR A 62 -7.83 -18.50 -2.61
CA THR A 62 -7.16 -19.78 -2.32
C THR A 62 -8.16 -20.89 -2.15
N VAL A 63 -9.19 -20.70 -1.31
CA VAL A 63 -10.23 -21.71 -1.08
C VAL A 63 -10.93 -22.06 -2.39
N HIS A 64 -11.34 -21.05 -3.15
CA HIS A 64 -12.07 -21.23 -4.41
C HIS A 64 -11.24 -21.94 -5.48
N LEU A 65 -9.98 -21.50 -5.67
CA LEU A 65 -9.06 -22.13 -6.63
C LEU A 65 -8.65 -23.56 -6.23
N THR A 66 -8.60 -23.88 -4.93
CA THR A 66 -8.36 -25.26 -4.49
C THR A 66 -9.49 -26.18 -4.93
N VAL A 67 -10.73 -25.69 -4.93
CA VAL A 67 -11.89 -26.46 -5.43
C VAL A 67 -11.85 -26.62 -6.95
N ILE A 68 -11.51 -25.56 -7.70
CA ILE A 68 -11.56 -25.53 -9.17
C ILE A 68 -10.33 -26.22 -9.80
N ALA A 69 -9.14 -25.95 -9.28
CA ALA A 69 -7.86 -26.34 -9.90
C ALA A 69 -7.15 -27.48 -9.15
N GLY A 70 -7.62 -27.90 -7.99
CA GLY A 70 -7.01 -28.98 -7.20
C GLY A 70 -5.52 -28.75 -6.96
N ALA A 71 -4.68 -29.67 -7.42
CA ALA A 71 -3.21 -29.59 -7.31
C ALA A 71 -2.61 -28.37 -8.03
N GLY A 72 -3.30 -27.80 -9.03
CA GLY A 72 -2.89 -26.60 -9.76
C GLY A 72 -3.24 -25.27 -9.07
N ALA A 73 -3.86 -25.30 -7.89
CA ALA A 73 -4.38 -24.10 -7.21
C ALA A 73 -3.31 -23.02 -6.97
N ALA A 74 -2.09 -23.41 -6.62
CA ALA A 74 -1.01 -22.44 -6.37
C ALA A 74 -0.56 -21.71 -7.65
N ALA A 75 -0.49 -22.42 -8.78
CA ALA A 75 -0.18 -21.81 -10.07
C ALA A 75 -1.33 -20.92 -10.54
N ALA A 76 -2.57 -21.41 -10.43
CA ALA A 76 -3.77 -20.64 -10.74
C ALA A 76 -3.85 -19.35 -9.91
N PHE A 77 -3.60 -19.43 -8.60
CA PHE A 77 -3.58 -18.28 -7.70
C PHE A 77 -2.54 -17.23 -8.14
N SER A 78 -1.36 -17.67 -8.55
CA SER A 78 -0.31 -16.77 -9.04
C SER A 78 -0.69 -16.09 -10.34
N ILE A 79 -1.33 -16.80 -11.28
CA ILE A 79 -1.83 -16.20 -12.53
C ILE A 79 -2.92 -15.18 -12.23
N VAL A 80 -3.91 -15.54 -11.42
CA VAL A 80 -5.04 -14.67 -11.05
C VAL A 80 -4.55 -13.38 -10.39
N THR A 81 -3.68 -13.50 -9.38
CA THR A 81 -3.17 -12.34 -8.64
C THR A 81 -2.16 -11.55 -9.45
N GLY A 82 -1.31 -12.20 -10.25
CA GLY A 82 -0.32 -11.53 -11.10
C GLY A 82 -0.97 -10.68 -12.20
N VAL A 83 -1.95 -11.22 -12.94
CA VAL A 83 -2.69 -10.46 -13.97
C VAL A 83 -3.42 -9.28 -13.34
N ALA A 84 -4.13 -9.49 -12.26
CA ALA A 84 -4.87 -8.44 -11.56
C ALA A 84 -3.96 -7.31 -11.05
N ALA A 85 -2.80 -7.66 -10.55
CA ALA A 85 -1.83 -6.71 -10.04
C ALA A 85 -1.23 -5.82 -11.15
N LEU A 86 -0.91 -6.39 -12.31
CA LEU A 86 -0.47 -5.63 -13.48
C LEU A 86 -1.53 -4.64 -13.94
N LEU A 87 -2.79 -5.07 -13.99
CA LEU A 87 -3.91 -4.21 -14.38
C LEU A 87 -4.17 -3.12 -13.34
N GLY A 88 -4.08 -3.43 -12.05
CA GLY A 88 -4.18 -2.47 -10.96
C GLY A 88 -3.10 -1.39 -11.01
N LEU A 89 -1.85 -1.78 -11.31
CA LEU A 89 -0.72 -0.87 -11.46
C LEU A 89 -0.96 0.16 -12.58
N ILE A 90 -1.62 -0.23 -13.65
CA ILE A 90 -1.98 0.66 -14.77
C ILE A 90 -3.23 1.48 -14.45
N ALA A 91 -4.23 0.87 -13.80
CA ALA A 91 -5.50 1.50 -13.50
C ALA A 91 -5.36 2.70 -12.55
N GLN A 92 -4.48 2.63 -11.56
CA GLN A 92 -4.33 3.67 -10.54
C GLN A 92 -3.90 5.04 -11.12
N PRO A 93 -2.81 5.16 -11.91
CA PRO A 93 -2.41 6.43 -12.51
C PRO A 93 -3.38 6.92 -13.59
N LEU A 94 -3.99 6.01 -14.35
CA LEU A 94 -5.01 6.38 -15.34
C LEU A 94 -6.23 6.99 -14.66
N THR A 95 -6.69 6.39 -13.57
CA THR A 95 -7.81 6.92 -12.79
C THR A 95 -7.51 8.31 -12.22
N GLY A 96 -6.31 8.53 -11.68
CA GLY A 96 -5.91 9.86 -11.22
C GLY A 96 -6.20 10.92 -12.29
N ARG A 97 -5.75 10.68 -13.53
CA ARG A 97 -5.95 11.59 -14.66
C ARG A 97 -7.41 11.76 -15.07
N PHE A 98 -8.13 10.64 -15.22
CA PHE A 98 -9.54 10.70 -15.66
C PHE A 98 -10.40 11.39 -14.59
N SER A 99 -10.16 11.11 -13.32
CA SER A 99 -10.88 11.74 -12.23
C SER A 99 -10.55 13.24 -12.10
N ASP A 100 -9.32 13.68 -12.40
CA ASP A 100 -8.94 15.09 -12.46
C ASP A 100 -9.72 15.87 -13.51
N ARG A 101 -10.11 15.21 -14.60
CA ARG A 101 -10.85 15.79 -15.72
C ARG A 101 -12.37 15.57 -15.65
N SER A 102 -12.83 14.90 -14.62
CA SER A 102 -14.23 14.52 -14.48
C SER A 102 -15.15 15.75 -14.33
N LYS A 103 -16.22 15.79 -15.12
CA LYS A 103 -17.31 16.76 -15.04
C LYS A 103 -18.57 16.16 -14.38
N ALA A 104 -18.40 15.10 -13.59
CA ALA A 104 -19.52 14.38 -13.02
C ALA A 104 -20.37 15.28 -12.10
N ARG A 105 -21.68 15.23 -12.26
CA ARG A 105 -22.64 16.06 -11.49
C ARG A 105 -22.62 15.77 -9.98
N PHE A 106 -22.24 14.56 -9.59
CA PHE A 106 -22.15 14.14 -8.19
C PHE A 106 -20.83 14.55 -7.50
N GLY A 107 -19.96 15.31 -8.18
CA GLY A 107 -18.65 15.69 -7.70
C GLY A 107 -17.52 14.97 -8.43
N LYS A 108 -16.35 15.62 -8.47
CA LYS A 108 -15.16 15.15 -9.20
C LYS A 108 -14.63 13.82 -8.65
N ARG A 109 -14.43 13.70 -7.34
CA ARG A 109 -13.88 12.51 -6.68
C ARG A 109 -14.97 11.54 -6.21
N ARG A 110 -16.09 12.09 -5.73
CA ARG A 110 -17.21 11.33 -5.21
C ARG A 110 -17.74 10.31 -6.21
N SER A 111 -17.87 10.69 -7.49
CA SER A 111 -18.36 9.79 -8.54
C SER A 111 -17.42 8.61 -8.77
N TRP A 112 -16.10 8.84 -8.77
CA TRP A 112 -15.09 7.80 -8.99
C TRP A 112 -14.95 6.85 -7.80
N ILE A 113 -15.05 7.38 -6.56
CA ILE A 113 -15.09 6.56 -5.34
C ILE A 113 -16.31 5.64 -5.39
N LEU A 114 -17.50 6.20 -5.70
CA LEU A 114 -18.73 5.43 -5.78
C LEU A 114 -18.64 4.36 -6.88
N THR A 115 -18.26 4.73 -8.09
CA THR A 115 -18.16 3.79 -9.23
C THR A 115 -17.12 2.71 -8.92
N GLY A 116 -15.93 3.09 -8.44
CA GLY A 116 -14.88 2.13 -8.09
C GLY A 116 -15.34 1.11 -7.06
N GLY A 117 -15.91 1.58 -5.95
CA GLY A 117 -16.34 0.72 -4.86
C GLY A 117 -17.59 -0.11 -5.17
N LEU A 118 -18.59 0.46 -5.84
CA LEU A 118 -19.80 -0.29 -6.23
C LEU A 118 -19.47 -1.35 -7.28
N VAL A 119 -18.79 -0.97 -8.36
CA VAL A 119 -18.50 -1.91 -9.46
C VAL A 119 -17.57 -3.01 -8.98
N SER A 120 -16.49 -2.70 -8.22
CA SER A 120 -15.62 -3.74 -7.68
C SER A 120 -16.36 -4.73 -6.80
N SER A 121 -17.24 -4.24 -5.93
CA SER A 121 -18.02 -5.09 -5.02
C SER A 121 -19.09 -5.90 -5.74
N LEU A 122 -19.79 -5.33 -6.73
CA LEU A 122 -20.78 -6.05 -7.53
C LEU A 122 -20.12 -7.13 -8.41
N VAL A 123 -19.00 -6.79 -9.07
CA VAL A 123 -18.23 -7.75 -9.87
C VAL A 123 -17.70 -8.89 -8.99
N LEU A 124 -17.31 -8.60 -7.73
CA LEU A 124 -16.85 -9.63 -6.79
C LEU A 124 -17.92 -10.69 -6.50
N VAL A 125 -19.22 -10.33 -6.52
CA VAL A 125 -20.31 -11.31 -6.43
C VAL A 125 -20.23 -12.34 -7.56
N GLY A 126 -19.73 -11.95 -8.73
CA GLY A 126 -19.52 -12.85 -9.87
C GLY A 126 -18.63 -14.06 -9.56
N MET A 127 -17.75 -13.97 -8.54
CA MET A 127 -16.94 -15.11 -8.09
C MET A 127 -17.75 -16.33 -7.69
N VAL A 128 -18.98 -16.14 -7.19
CA VAL A 128 -19.89 -17.22 -6.80
C VAL A 128 -20.22 -18.14 -7.99
N PHE A 129 -20.22 -17.60 -9.19
CA PHE A 129 -20.64 -18.28 -10.42
C PHE A 129 -19.47 -18.82 -11.24
N THR A 130 -18.22 -18.54 -10.85
CA THR A 130 -17.04 -18.99 -11.60
C THR A 130 -16.79 -20.48 -11.35
N THR A 131 -16.51 -21.19 -12.44
CA THR A 131 -16.23 -22.64 -12.47
C THR A 131 -14.88 -22.98 -13.07
N THR A 132 -14.27 -22.02 -13.78
CA THR A 132 -12.97 -22.18 -14.43
C THR A 132 -11.97 -21.13 -13.94
N VAL A 133 -10.67 -21.45 -14.02
CA VAL A 133 -9.59 -20.54 -13.62
C VAL A 133 -9.63 -19.23 -14.41
N TRP A 134 -9.98 -19.29 -15.70
CA TRP A 134 -10.01 -18.09 -16.55
C TRP A 134 -11.17 -17.13 -16.22
N GLU A 135 -12.31 -17.68 -15.79
CA GLU A 135 -13.41 -16.86 -15.27
C GLU A 135 -12.96 -16.13 -13.99
N VAL A 136 -12.26 -16.83 -13.09
CA VAL A 136 -11.69 -16.22 -11.88
C VAL A 136 -10.68 -15.13 -12.25
N VAL A 137 -9.78 -15.35 -13.22
CA VAL A 137 -8.84 -14.34 -13.73
C VAL A 137 -9.58 -13.09 -14.20
N LEU A 138 -10.62 -13.27 -15.01
CA LEU A 138 -11.38 -12.15 -15.60
C LEU A 138 -12.11 -11.35 -14.51
N VAL A 139 -12.85 -12.03 -13.63
CA VAL A 139 -13.59 -11.37 -12.54
C VAL A 139 -12.62 -10.65 -11.60
N TRP A 140 -11.52 -11.30 -11.20
CA TRP A 140 -10.55 -10.71 -10.28
C TRP A 140 -9.78 -9.54 -10.91
N ALA A 141 -9.49 -9.60 -12.20
CA ALA A 141 -8.89 -8.51 -12.94
C ALA A 141 -9.78 -7.27 -12.95
N LEU A 142 -11.09 -7.45 -13.18
CA LEU A 142 -12.07 -6.35 -13.12
C LEU A 142 -12.18 -5.79 -11.70
N VAL A 143 -12.28 -6.63 -10.68
CA VAL A 143 -12.28 -6.20 -9.27
C VAL A 143 -11.05 -5.35 -8.98
N SER A 144 -9.86 -5.82 -9.38
CA SER A 144 -8.59 -5.11 -9.16
C SER A 144 -8.58 -3.72 -9.82
N ILE A 145 -9.04 -3.61 -11.06
CA ILE A 145 -9.14 -2.32 -11.77
C ILE A 145 -10.01 -1.35 -10.96
N PHE A 146 -11.22 -1.75 -10.58
CA PHE A 146 -12.17 -0.83 -9.93
C PHE A 146 -11.81 -0.53 -8.48
N VAL A 147 -11.20 -1.44 -7.74
CA VAL A 147 -10.61 -1.16 -6.41
C VAL A 147 -9.51 -0.11 -6.52
N ASN A 148 -8.64 -0.20 -7.53
CA ASN A 148 -7.60 0.80 -7.75
C ASN A 148 -8.18 2.15 -8.20
N VAL A 149 -9.31 2.16 -8.91
CA VAL A 149 -10.09 3.38 -9.16
C VAL A 149 -10.52 4.03 -7.84
N GLN A 150 -11.06 3.25 -6.91
CA GLN A 150 -11.48 3.75 -5.59
C GLN A 150 -10.29 4.28 -4.79
N PHE A 151 -9.18 3.53 -4.73
CA PHE A 151 -7.96 3.96 -4.02
C PHE A 151 -7.40 5.27 -4.57
N ALA A 152 -7.28 5.40 -5.90
CA ALA A 152 -6.75 6.60 -6.54
C ALA A 152 -7.61 7.83 -6.27
N ALA A 153 -8.94 7.70 -6.42
CA ALA A 153 -9.87 8.79 -6.19
C ALA A 153 -9.92 9.22 -4.71
N THR A 154 -9.88 8.25 -3.78
CA THR A 154 -9.86 8.56 -2.34
C THR A 154 -8.51 9.16 -1.93
N GLY A 155 -7.40 8.65 -2.47
CA GLY A 155 -6.06 9.18 -2.21
C GLY A 155 -5.89 10.63 -2.65
N ALA A 156 -6.51 11.02 -3.76
CA ALA A 156 -6.47 12.40 -4.25
C ALA A 156 -7.12 13.40 -3.28
N LEU A 157 -8.13 12.99 -2.51
CA LEU A 157 -8.74 13.84 -1.48
C LEU A 157 -7.74 14.27 -0.40
N LEU A 158 -6.70 13.47 -0.13
CA LEU A 158 -5.65 13.81 0.84
C LEU A 158 -4.92 15.09 0.44
N ALA A 159 -4.67 15.27 -0.85
CA ALA A 159 -4.03 16.49 -1.35
C ALA A 159 -5.00 17.66 -1.52
N GLU A 160 -6.27 17.37 -1.92
CA GLU A 160 -7.24 18.40 -2.30
C GLU A 160 -8.04 18.95 -1.13
N GLN A 161 -8.46 18.15 -0.16
CA GLN A 161 -9.35 18.58 0.92
C GLN A 161 -8.73 18.51 2.32
N VAL A 162 -7.54 17.88 2.48
CA VAL A 162 -6.91 17.77 3.81
C VAL A 162 -5.87 18.88 3.99
N PRO A 163 -6.04 19.76 5.01
CA PRO A 163 -5.07 20.80 5.34
C PRO A 163 -3.68 20.22 5.59
N ALA A 164 -2.62 20.89 5.13
CA ALA A 164 -1.24 20.41 5.23
C ALA A 164 -0.84 19.96 6.65
N LYS A 165 -1.24 20.72 7.67
CA LYS A 165 -0.99 20.42 9.10
C LYS A 165 -1.66 19.14 9.59
N ARG A 166 -2.69 18.60 8.89
CA ARG A 166 -3.46 17.42 9.28
C ARG A 166 -3.26 16.21 8.35
N ARG A 167 -2.43 16.34 7.30
CA ARG A 167 -2.15 15.24 6.36
C ARG A 167 -1.51 14.05 7.05
N GLY A 168 -0.62 14.28 8.03
CA GLY A 168 0.00 13.22 8.80
C GLY A 168 -1.01 12.37 9.59
N SER A 169 -1.93 13.02 10.32
CA SER A 169 -2.96 12.29 11.08
C SER A 169 -3.93 11.56 10.15
N MET A 170 -4.28 12.15 9.00
CA MET A 170 -5.13 11.48 8.00
C MET A 170 -4.42 10.26 7.40
N SER A 171 -3.14 10.36 7.03
CA SER A 171 -2.35 9.24 6.54
C SER A 171 -2.26 8.10 7.56
N GLY A 172 -2.16 8.45 8.86
CA GLY A 172 -2.21 7.47 9.95
C GLY A 172 -3.54 6.71 9.99
N VAL A 173 -4.66 7.41 9.84
CA VAL A 173 -6.00 6.78 9.78
C VAL A 173 -6.11 5.87 8.55
N LEU A 174 -5.66 6.31 7.38
CA LEU A 174 -5.70 5.49 6.16
C LEU A 174 -4.80 4.25 6.28
N GLY A 175 -3.60 4.41 6.87
CA GLY A 175 -2.71 3.29 7.19
C GLY A 175 -3.34 2.29 8.17
N SER A 176 -4.06 2.78 9.18
CA SER A 176 -4.80 1.91 10.10
C SER A 176 -5.88 1.10 9.39
N MET A 177 -6.55 1.67 8.39
CA MET A 177 -7.57 0.94 7.60
C MET A 177 -6.95 -0.19 6.75
N ALA A 178 -5.70 -0.06 6.34
CA ALA A 178 -4.98 -1.13 5.65
C ALA A 178 -4.76 -2.39 6.53
N ILE A 179 -4.73 -2.21 7.84
CA ILE A 179 -4.59 -3.30 8.82
C ILE A 179 -5.97 -3.76 9.30
N LEU A 180 -6.82 -2.81 9.72
CA LEU A 180 -8.13 -3.11 10.30
C LEU A 180 -9.12 -3.66 9.27
N GLY A 181 -9.09 -3.17 8.02
CA GLY A 181 -9.99 -3.63 6.96
C GLY A 181 -9.92 -5.15 6.76
N PRO A 182 -8.74 -5.72 6.43
CA PRO A 182 -8.58 -7.17 6.29
C PRO A 182 -8.97 -7.95 7.55
N ILE A 183 -8.61 -7.48 8.75
CA ILE A 183 -8.97 -8.14 10.01
C ILE A 183 -10.48 -8.20 10.19
N LEU A 184 -11.19 -7.08 10.02
CA LEU A 184 -12.63 -7.02 10.15
C LEU A 184 -13.33 -7.87 9.07
N GLY A 185 -12.83 -7.80 7.84
CA GLY A 185 -13.37 -8.59 6.73
C GLY A 185 -13.18 -10.09 6.92
N LEU A 186 -11.97 -10.56 7.31
CA LEU A 186 -11.71 -11.95 7.62
C LEU A 186 -12.50 -12.43 8.84
N GLY A 187 -12.64 -11.57 9.87
CA GLY A 187 -13.51 -11.83 11.01
C GLY A 187 -14.95 -12.10 10.59
N ALA A 188 -15.52 -11.22 9.75
CA ALA A 188 -16.88 -11.39 9.23
C ALA A 188 -17.02 -12.68 8.39
N VAL A 189 -16.04 -12.99 7.53
CA VAL A 189 -16.03 -14.22 6.73
C VAL A 189 -15.90 -15.46 7.60
N SER A 190 -15.15 -15.40 8.70
CA SER A 190 -14.98 -16.55 9.62
C SER A 190 -16.26 -16.96 10.35
N LEU A 191 -17.27 -16.09 10.40
CA LEU A 191 -18.57 -16.39 11.00
C LEU A 191 -19.50 -17.18 10.06
N VAL A 192 -19.20 -17.20 8.74
CA VAL A 192 -20.05 -17.84 7.70
C VAL A 192 -19.30 -18.93 6.93
N THR A 193 -18.45 -19.68 7.62
CA THR A 193 -17.57 -20.69 7.00
C THR A 193 -18.32 -21.87 6.40
N SER A 194 -19.55 -22.16 6.85
CA SER A 194 -20.40 -23.26 6.34
C SER A 194 -20.96 -23.02 4.94
N MET A 195 -20.95 -21.77 4.47
CA MET A 195 -21.53 -21.36 3.19
C MET A 195 -20.50 -20.58 2.35
N PRO A 196 -19.67 -21.25 1.51
CA PRO A 196 -18.61 -20.57 0.76
C PRO A 196 -19.11 -19.42 -0.14
N TRP A 197 -20.27 -19.57 -0.76
CA TRP A 197 -20.88 -18.51 -1.57
C TRP A 197 -21.24 -17.26 -0.74
N LEU A 198 -21.67 -17.44 0.51
CA LEU A 198 -22.04 -16.35 1.40
C LEU A 198 -20.82 -15.53 1.83
N GLN A 199 -19.63 -16.13 1.89
CA GLN A 199 -18.39 -15.40 2.19
C GLN A 199 -18.12 -14.31 1.16
N TRP A 200 -18.34 -14.59 -0.13
CA TRP A 200 -18.20 -13.59 -1.20
C TRP A 200 -19.25 -12.48 -1.07
N ILE A 201 -20.49 -12.83 -0.72
CA ILE A 201 -21.57 -11.85 -0.51
C ILE A 201 -21.27 -10.95 0.69
N VAL A 202 -20.73 -11.49 1.79
CA VAL A 202 -20.35 -10.72 2.99
C VAL A 202 -19.26 -9.70 2.65
N VAL A 203 -18.23 -10.10 1.92
CA VAL A 203 -17.15 -9.19 1.50
C VAL A 203 -17.69 -8.12 0.56
N SER A 204 -18.47 -8.51 -0.45
CA SER A 204 -19.08 -7.58 -1.41
C SER A 204 -20.04 -6.61 -0.73
N GLY A 205 -20.93 -7.11 0.13
CA GLY A 205 -21.90 -6.31 0.89
C GLY A 205 -21.21 -5.31 1.83
N SER A 206 -20.12 -5.73 2.47
CA SER A 206 -19.28 -4.83 3.30
C SER A 206 -18.67 -3.71 2.46
N GLY A 207 -18.16 -4.03 1.26
CA GLY A 207 -17.62 -3.05 0.32
C GLY A 207 -18.67 -2.04 -0.13
N ILE A 208 -19.86 -2.51 -0.52
CA ILE A 208 -20.99 -1.65 -0.91
C ILE A 208 -21.40 -0.74 0.25
N LEU A 209 -21.62 -1.31 1.44
CA LEU A 209 -22.01 -0.55 2.62
C LEU A 209 -21.01 0.57 2.93
N LEU A 210 -19.73 0.25 2.99
CA LEU A 210 -18.69 1.20 3.36
C LEU A 210 -18.48 2.28 2.29
N VAL A 211 -18.58 1.96 0.99
CA VAL A 211 -18.48 2.98 -0.06
C VAL A 211 -19.70 3.91 -0.07
N VAL A 212 -20.90 3.38 0.18
CA VAL A 212 -22.12 4.20 0.29
C VAL A 212 -22.03 5.15 1.50
N ILE A 213 -21.58 4.66 2.65
CA ILE A 213 -21.29 5.50 3.82
C ILE A 213 -20.27 6.57 3.49
N SER A 214 -19.15 6.20 2.86
CA SER A 214 -18.09 7.12 2.45
C SER A 214 -18.65 8.28 1.61
N VAL A 215 -19.35 7.94 0.55
CA VAL A 215 -19.90 8.91 -0.41
C VAL A 215 -20.99 9.79 0.21
N SER A 216 -21.80 9.27 1.15
CA SER A 216 -22.81 10.05 1.86
C SER A 216 -22.22 11.11 2.79
N LEU A 217 -21.05 10.85 3.35
CA LEU A 217 -20.33 11.79 4.22
C LEU A 217 -19.54 12.85 3.44
N LEU A 218 -19.18 12.56 2.19
CA LEU A 218 -18.31 13.41 1.38
C LEU A 218 -19.10 14.52 0.69
N LYS A 219 -18.65 15.76 0.85
CA LYS A 219 -19.09 16.89 0.03
C LYS A 219 -18.00 17.17 -1.00
N ASP A 220 -18.35 17.05 -2.27
CA ASP A 220 -17.43 17.22 -3.38
C ASP A 220 -18.13 18.04 -4.47
N PRO A 221 -17.93 19.37 -4.51
CA PRO A 221 -18.60 20.22 -5.47
C PRO A 221 -18.07 19.96 -6.86
N GLN A 222 -18.92 20.28 -7.84
CA GLN A 222 -18.53 20.25 -9.24
C GLN A 222 -17.49 21.36 -9.48
N GLN A 223 -16.27 20.99 -9.90
CA GLN A 223 -15.25 21.99 -10.24
C GLN A 223 -15.45 22.53 -11.64
N VAL A 224 -15.45 23.85 -11.75
CA VAL A 224 -15.34 24.54 -13.05
C VAL A 224 -13.85 24.59 -13.41
N ARG A 225 -13.50 23.99 -14.53
CA ARG A 225 -12.11 23.89 -14.99
C ARG A 225 -11.61 25.22 -15.51
N PRO A 226 -10.40 25.68 -15.15
CA PRO A 226 -9.72 26.77 -15.86
C PRO A 226 -9.46 26.34 -17.32
N ALA A 227 -9.80 27.21 -18.27
CA ALA A 227 -9.49 26.98 -19.68
C ALA A 227 -7.97 27.10 -19.88
N GLY A 228 -7.32 26.08 -20.48
CA GLY A 228 -5.92 26.18 -20.90
C GLY A 228 -4.92 25.19 -20.33
N GLU A 229 -5.32 24.17 -19.53
CA GLU A 229 -4.36 23.16 -19.07
C GLU A 229 -3.82 22.30 -20.23
N PRO A 230 -2.48 22.07 -20.29
CA PRO A 230 -1.84 21.31 -21.36
C PRO A 230 -2.32 19.85 -21.37
N ARG A 231 -2.47 19.30 -22.58
CA ARG A 231 -2.77 17.88 -22.79
C ARG A 231 -1.53 17.05 -22.52
N LEU A 232 -1.39 16.51 -21.31
CA LEU A 232 -0.33 15.55 -21.03
C LEU A 232 -0.61 14.25 -21.81
N THR A 233 0.42 13.70 -22.48
CA THR A 233 0.31 12.42 -23.20
C THR A 233 0.52 11.22 -22.26
N ALA A 234 0.14 10.00 -22.71
CA ALA A 234 0.43 8.76 -21.95
C ALA A 234 1.95 8.58 -21.73
N LEU A 235 2.76 9.05 -22.69
CA LEU A 235 4.22 9.03 -22.60
C LEU A 235 4.75 9.93 -21.47
N ASP A 236 4.10 11.09 -21.22
CA ASP A 236 4.49 12.00 -20.14
C ASP A 236 4.20 11.38 -18.77
N LEU A 237 3.20 10.49 -18.66
CA LEU A 237 2.97 9.72 -17.44
C LEU A 237 4.09 8.73 -17.17
N VAL A 238 4.42 7.89 -18.15
CA VAL A 238 5.49 6.90 -18.00
C VAL A 238 6.80 7.60 -17.63
N LYS A 239 7.12 8.72 -18.33
CA LYS A 239 8.27 9.56 -18.00
C LYS A 239 8.18 10.19 -16.60
N SER A 240 6.99 10.51 -16.13
CA SER A 240 6.80 11.08 -14.78
C SER A 240 7.06 10.06 -13.66
N TYR A 241 6.89 8.76 -13.91
CA TYR A 241 7.22 7.70 -12.95
C TYR A 241 8.68 7.22 -13.04
N TRP A 242 9.44 7.70 -14.04
CA TRP A 242 10.83 7.34 -14.16
C TRP A 242 11.73 8.34 -13.44
N LEU A 243 12.37 7.88 -12.37
CA LEU A 243 13.46 8.59 -11.71
C LEU A 243 14.75 7.81 -11.98
N SER A 244 15.75 8.45 -12.57
CA SER A 244 17.01 7.78 -12.90
C SER A 244 17.79 7.45 -11.62
N PRO A 245 18.03 6.16 -11.28
CA PRO A 245 18.83 5.78 -10.11
C PRO A 245 20.29 6.25 -10.23
N ARG A 246 20.76 6.48 -11.46
CA ARG A 246 22.12 6.98 -11.72
C ARG A 246 22.28 8.45 -11.31
N LYS A 247 21.22 9.27 -11.48
CA LYS A 247 21.23 10.69 -11.07
C LYS A 247 20.97 10.88 -9.58
N HIS A 248 20.23 9.95 -8.96
CA HIS A 248 19.82 10.00 -7.55
C HIS A 248 20.07 8.65 -6.87
N PRO A 249 21.35 8.26 -6.63
CA PRO A 249 21.70 6.92 -6.14
C PRO A 249 21.14 6.63 -4.74
N ALA A 250 21.11 7.61 -3.85
CA ALA A 250 20.52 7.46 -2.50
C ALA A 250 19.02 7.12 -2.54
N PHE A 251 18.26 7.79 -3.43
CA PHE A 251 16.85 7.47 -3.66
C PHE A 251 16.68 6.06 -4.26
N GLY A 252 17.52 5.70 -5.23
CA GLY A 252 17.49 4.36 -5.83
C GLY A 252 17.74 3.25 -4.82
N TRP A 253 18.70 3.42 -3.92
CA TRP A 253 18.98 2.47 -2.84
C TRP A 253 17.86 2.41 -1.82
N ALA A 254 17.27 3.57 -1.43
CA ALA A 254 16.12 3.60 -0.53
C ALA A 254 14.90 2.88 -1.13
N TRP A 255 14.65 3.08 -2.41
CA TRP A 255 13.61 2.38 -3.16
C TRP A 255 13.85 0.86 -3.16
N ALA A 256 15.07 0.42 -3.44
CA ALA A 256 15.43 -1.00 -3.45
C ALA A 256 15.30 -1.65 -2.07
N VAL A 257 15.79 -1.00 -1.01
CA VAL A 257 15.65 -1.46 0.38
C VAL A 257 14.18 -1.62 0.73
N ARG A 258 13.37 -0.60 0.47
CA ARG A 258 11.92 -0.62 0.73
C ARG A 258 11.24 -1.77 -0.01
N PHE A 259 11.50 -1.92 -1.30
CA PHE A 259 10.95 -2.98 -2.14
C PHE A 259 11.28 -4.38 -1.58
N LEU A 260 12.57 -4.64 -1.30
CA LEU A 260 13.04 -5.95 -0.85
C LEU A 260 12.51 -6.31 0.54
N VAL A 261 12.48 -5.36 1.47
CA VAL A 261 11.91 -5.62 2.81
C VAL A 261 10.39 -5.80 2.75
N THR A 262 9.69 -5.04 1.91
CA THR A 262 8.23 -5.19 1.76
C THR A 262 7.84 -6.54 1.14
N CYS A 263 8.71 -7.18 0.34
CA CYS A 263 8.49 -8.54 -0.15
C CYS A 263 8.24 -9.55 0.98
N THR A 264 8.85 -9.34 2.16
CA THR A 264 8.63 -10.24 3.32
C THR A 264 7.18 -10.27 3.77
N GLY A 265 6.49 -9.13 3.78
CA GLY A 265 5.07 -9.03 4.13
C GLY A 265 4.15 -9.69 3.09
N ALA A 266 4.50 -9.65 1.81
CA ALA A 266 3.73 -10.28 0.73
C ALA A 266 3.66 -11.82 0.86
N SER A 267 4.55 -12.44 1.64
CA SER A 267 4.55 -13.87 1.93
C SER A 267 3.28 -14.35 2.63
N THR A 268 2.63 -13.49 3.42
CA THR A 268 1.41 -13.82 4.18
C THR A 268 0.25 -14.26 3.27
N THR A 269 0.27 -13.88 2.01
CA THR A 269 -0.69 -14.28 0.98
C THR A 269 -0.74 -15.80 0.78
N TYR A 270 0.36 -16.51 1.07
CA TYR A 270 0.47 -17.96 0.91
C TYR A 270 0.10 -18.75 2.17
N ASN A 271 -0.26 -18.11 3.27
CA ASN A 271 -0.63 -18.79 4.51
C ASN A 271 -1.82 -19.73 4.34
N ALA A 272 -2.85 -19.33 3.58
CA ALA A 272 -4.00 -20.19 3.32
C ALA A 272 -3.62 -21.45 2.50
N LEU A 273 -2.82 -21.28 1.43
CA LEU A 273 -2.31 -22.41 0.63
C LEU A 273 -1.42 -23.34 1.45
N LEU A 274 -0.58 -22.78 2.32
CA LEU A 274 0.27 -23.57 3.23
C LEU A 274 -0.58 -24.42 4.19
N LEU A 275 -1.66 -23.84 4.74
CA LEU A 275 -2.58 -24.55 5.64
C LEU A 275 -3.32 -25.68 4.93
N PHE A 276 -3.74 -25.49 3.68
CA PHE A 276 -4.35 -26.55 2.87
C PHE A 276 -3.36 -27.65 2.53
N ASN A 277 -2.23 -27.29 1.94
CA ASN A 277 -1.37 -28.27 1.28
C ASN A 277 -0.40 -28.98 2.25
N ARG A 278 0.05 -28.29 3.31
CA ARG A 278 1.02 -28.84 4.27
C ARG A 278 0.35 -29.39 5.53
N PHE A 279 -0.68 -28.67 6.04
CA PHE A 279 -1.34 -29.05 7.29
C PHE A 279 -2.69 -29.76 7.07
N HIS A 280 -3.13 -29.90 5.80
CA HIS A 280 -4.36 -30.60 5.39
C HIS A 280 -5.61 -30.12 6.17
N TYR A 281 -5.71 -28.81 6.43
CA TYR A 281 -6.85 -28.24 7.13
C TYR A 281 -8.08 -28.15 6.22
N SER A 282 -9.27 -28.38 6.78
CA SER A 282 -10.55 -28.11 6.09
C SER A 282 -10.74 -26.61 5.85
N SER A 283 -11.56 -26.25 4.85
CA SER A 283 -11.81 -24.84 4.49
C SER A 283 -12.28 -23.99 5.69
N ALA A 284 -13.14 -24.54 6.55
CA ALA A 284 -13.61 -23.84 7.75
C ALA A 284 -12.45 -23.57 8.72
N LYS A 285 -11.58 -24.55 8.93
CA LYS A 285 -10.42 -24.42 9.83
C LYS A 285 -9.35 -23.50 9.25
N VAL A 286 -9.15 -23.50 7.93
CA VAL A 286 -8.27 -22.54 7.23
C VAL A 286 -8.79 -21.13 7.44
N SER A 287 -10.09 -20.86 7.26
CA SER A 287 -10.69 -19.54 7.41
C SER A 287 -10.46 -18.95 8.80
N SER A 288 -10.76 -19.72 9.86
CA SER A 288 -10.55 -19.28 11.25
C SER A 288 -9.07 -19.12 11.58
N THR A 289 -8.20 -19.98 11.08
CA THR A 289 -6.74 -19.91 11.33
C THR A 289 -6.12 -18.69 10.62
N VAL A 290 -6.48 -18.43 9.36
CA VAL A 290 -6.01 -17.25 8.62
C VAL A 290 -6.47 -15.96 9.28
N PHE A 291 -7.71 -15.92 9.77
CA PHE A 291 -8.19 -14.78 10.56
C PHE A 291 -7.31 -14.53 11.79
N LEU A 292 -7.06 -15.57 12.60
CA LEU A 292 -6.24 -15.45 13.81
C LEU A 292 -4.78 -15.08 13.51
N LEU A 293 -4.18 -15.64 12.45
CA LEU A 293 -2.84 -15.27 12.00
C LEU A 293 -2.78 -13.80 11.55
N THR A 294 -3.80 -13.34 10.81
CA THR A 294 -3.87 -11.94 10.35
C THR A 294 -4.09 -10.98 11.51
N LEU A 295 -4.93 -11.36 12.48
CA LEU A 295 -5.16 -10.60 13.69
C LEU A 295 -3.87 -10.47 14.52
N LEU A 296 -3.18 -11.58 14.77
CA LEU A 296 -1.89 -11.60 15.48
C LEU A 296 -0.85 -10.72 14.79
N TYR A 297 -0.69 -10.91 13.48
CA TYR A 297 0.22 -10.12 12.65
C TYR A 297 -0.09 -8.63 12.72
N GLY A 298 -1.35 -8.25 12.53
CA GLY A 298 -1.79 -6.85 12.55
C GLY A 298 -1.63 -6.19 13.94
N VAL A 299 -1.99 -6.88 15.01
CA VAL A 299 -1.82 -6.37 16.39
C VAL A 299 -0.35 -6.11 16.69
N LEU A 300 0.52 -7.04 16.34
CA LEU A 300 1.97 -6.88 16.57
C LEU A 300 2.58 -5.78 15.68
N ILE A 301 2.12 -5.60 14.45
CA ILE A 301 2.50 -4.44 13.63
C ILE A 301 2.16 -3.14 14.35
N VAL A 302 0.95 -2.98 14.87
CA VAL A 302 0.51 -1.74 15.54
C VAL A 302 1.36 -1.47 16.80
N ILE A 303 1.56 -2.49 17.62
CA ILE A 303 2.36 -2.37 18.85
C ILE A 303 3.80 -1.96 18.50
N PHE A 304 4.45 -2.73 17.63
CA PHE A 304 5.88 -2.55 17.35
C PHE A 304 6.17 -1.38 16.39
N SER A 305 5.20 -0.92 15.60
CA SER A 305 5.35 0.34 14.87
C SER A 305 5.34 1.54 15.81
N THR A 306 4.51 1.52 16.85
CA THR A 306 4.47 2.57 17.86
C THR A 306 5.74 2.58 18.72
N VAL A 307 6.12 1.41 19.26
CA VAL A 307 7.35 1.26 20.07
C VAL A 307 8.60 1.60 19.26
N GLY A 308 8.69 1.08 18.04
CA GLY A 308 9.80 1.35 17.13
C GLY A 308 9.91 2.83 16.76
N GLY A 309 8.79 3.51 16.54
CA GLY A 309 8.76 4.95 16.27
C GLY A 309 9.34 5.76 17.41
N VAL A 310 8.84 5.56 18.64
CA VAL A 310 9.35 6.24 19.84
C VAL A 310 10.84 5.98 20.05
N LEU A 311 11.27 4.73 19.84
CA LEU A 311 12.68 4.35 20.03
C LEU A 311 13.58 4.94 18.93
N SER A 312 13.12 4.93 17.69
CA SER A 312 13.82 5.54 16.54
C SER A 312 14.01 7.05 16.73
N ASP A 313 12.97 7.74 17.24
CA ASP A 313 13.03 9.17 17.51
C ASP A 313 14.03 9.52 18.65
N ARG A 314 14.16 8.64 19.65
CA ARG A 314 15.15 8.82 20.73
C ARG A 314 16.58 8.55 20.27
N ILE A 315 16.78 7.51 19.45
CA ILE A 315 18.13 7.10 19.00
C ILE A 315 18.60 7.97 17.82
N GLN A 316 17.68 8.63 17.10
CA GLN A 316 17.96 9.47 15.92
C GLN A 316 18.76 8.73 14.83
N ARG A 317 18.56 7.40 14.71
CA ARG A 317 19.22 6.53 13.71
C ARG A 317 18.20 5.55 13.16
N GLN A 318 18.05 5.49 11.84
CA GLN A 318 17.03 4.66 11.18
C GLN A 318 17.58 3.35 10.64
N LYS A 319 18.85 3.32 10.21
CA LYS A 319 19.46 2.10 9.64
C LYS A 319 19.38 0.88 10.56
N PRO A 320 19.70 0.96 11.86
CA PRO A 320 19.64 -0.20 12.75
C PRO A 320 18.24 -0.82 12.79
N PHE A 321 17.19 0.02 12.76
CA PHE A 321 15.80 -0.45 12.79
C PHE A 321 15.45 -1.23 11.52
N VAL A 322 15.84 -0.72 10.34
CA VAL A 322 15.61 -1.43 9.07
C VAL A 322 16.37 -2.76 9.03
N THR A 323 17.63 -2.77 9.50
CA THR A 323 18.44 -3.99 9.56
C THR A 323 17.82 -5.03 10.50
N ILE A 324 17.48 -4.63 11.73
CA ILE A 324 16.86 -5.50 12.72
C ILE A 324 15.51 -6.03 12.22
N ALA A 325 14.70 -5.17 11.64
CA ALA A 325 13.41 -5.56 11.07
C ALA A 325 13.55 -6.61 9.96
N GLY A 326 14.50 -6.41 9.04
CA GLY A 326 14.76 -7.35 7.96
C GLY A 326 15.32 -8.69 8.44
N VAL A 327 16.19 -8.69 9.45
CA VAL A 327 16.71 -9.92 10.07
C VAL A 327 15.59 -10.67 10.81
N ILE A 328 14.78 -9.98 11.61
CA ILE A 328 13.61 -10.58 12.29
C ILE A 328 12.65 -11.18 11.28
N ALA A 329 12.33 -10.47 10.21
CA ALA A 329 11.46 -10.97 9.15
C ALA A 329 12.06 -12.19 8.43
N ALA A 330 13.37 -12.20 8.15
CA ALA A 330 14.04 -13.33 7.54
C ALA A 330 14.00 -14.58 8.43
N VAL A 331 14.29 -14.43 9.73
CA VAL A 331 14.20 -15.54 10.71
C VAL A 331 12.77 -16.08 10.76
N ALA A 332 11.78 -15.21 10.84
CA ALA A 332 10.36 -15.59 10.84
C ALA A 332 9.98 -16.38 9.59
N LEU A 333 10.41 -15.93 8.40
CA LEU A 333 10.12 -16.60 7.14
C LEU A 333 10.79 -17.97 7.02
N VAL A 334 12.02 -18.12 7.50
CA VAL A 334 12.69 -19.43 7.58
C VAL A 334 11.90 -20.36 8.52
N MET A 335 11.44 -19.84 9.68
CA MET A 335 10.59 -20.62 10.59
C MET A 335 9.27 -21.04 9.93
N ILE A 336 8.61 -20.16 9.17
CA ILE A 336 7.39 -20.51 8.40
C ILE A 336 7.71 -21.59 7.36
N GLY A 337 8.78 -21.41 6.60
CA GLY A 337 9.22 -22.35 5.56
C GLY A 337 9.52 -23.75 6.10
N LEU A 338 10.02 -23.84 7.33
CA LEU A 338 10.36 -25.11 8.00
C LEU A 338 9.29 -25.57 9.01
N ALA A 339 8.17 -24.86 9.13
CA ALA A 339 7.15 -25.18 10.14
C ALA A 339 6.57 -26.57 9.93
N THR A 340 6.63 -27.41 10.97
CA THR A 340 6.01 -28.75 11.03
C THR A 340 4.70 -28.74 11.81
N SER A 341 4.41 -27.66 12.54
CA SER A 341 3.19 -27.50 13.32
C SER A 341 2.57 -26.13 13.09
N VAL A 342 1.26 -26.03 13.29
CA VAL A 342 0.54 -24.75 13.20
C VAL A 342 0.94 -23.81 14.36
N SER A 343 1.31 -24.35 15.51
CA SER A 343 1.85 -23.54 16.62
C SER A 343 3.14 -22.80 16.20
N THR A 344 4.05 -23.49 15.50
CA THR A 344 5.24 -22.86 14.92
C THR A 344 4.87 -21.75 13.92
N LEU A 345 3.82 -21.97 13.11
CA LEU A 345 3.33 -20.96 12.16
C LEU A 345 2.81 -19.71 12.89
N PHE A 346 2.09 -19.86 14.01
CA PHE A 346 1.63 -18.74 14.85
C PHE A 346 2.80 -17.95 15.41
N VAL A 347 3.78 -18.63 16.04
CA VAL A 347 4.96 -17.99 16.60
C VAL A 347 5.73 -17.23 15.51
N ALA A 348 5.98 -17.88 14.39
CA ALA A 348 6.71 -17.29 13.28
C ALA A 348 5.96 -16.10 12.66
N THR A 349 4.64 -16.19 12.50
CA THR A 349 3.81 -15.07 12.02
C THR A 349 3.83 -13.91 13.02
N GLY A 350 3.84 -14.19 14.32
CA GLY A 350 4.03 -13.17 15.36
C GLY A 350 5.38 -12.46 15.22
N ILE A 351 6.47 -13.22 15.09
CA ILE A 351 7.81 -12.66 14.88
C ILE A 351 7.85 -11.82 13.58
N LEU A 352 7.21 -12.28 12.50
CA LEU A 352 7.11 -11.52 11.27
C LEU A 352 6.38 -10.18 11.48
N GLY A 353 5.31 -10.18 12.28
CA GLY A 353 4.56 -8.97 12.65
C GLY A 353 5.41 -7.96 13.43
N VAL A 354 6.26 -8.44 14.33
CA VAL A 354 7.26 -7.61 15.04
C VAL A 354 8.21 -6.93 14.06
N GLY A 355 8.81 -7.71 13.14
CA GLY A 355 9.70 -7.17 12.11
C GLY A 355 9.02 -6.14 11.22
N ALA A 356 7.81 -6.45 10.73
CA ALA A 356 7.01 -5.54 9.90
C ALA A 356 6.66 -4.25 10.64
N GLY A 357 6.31 -4.31 11.93
CA GLY A 357 6.01 -3.14 12.76
C GLY A 357 7.23 -2.24 12.91
N ILE A 358 8.39 -2.80 13.25
CA ILE A 358 9.64 -2.06 13.37
C ILE A 358 9.99 -1.39 12.04
N PHE A 359 9.86 -2.08 10.89
CA PHE A 359 10.11 -1.50 9.59
C PHE A 359 9.17 -0.33 9.30
N LEU A 360 7.87 -0.52 9.51
CA LEU A 360 6.85 0.50 9.25
C LEU A 360 7.09 1.78 10.05
N SER A 361 7.66 1.66 11.27
CA SER A 361 7.96 2.81 12.15
C SER A 361 8.97 3.79 11.54
N VAL A 362 9.90 3.32 10.72
CA VAL A 362 10.98 4.12 10.12
C VAL A 362 10.84 4.32 8.61
N ASP A 363 10.01 3.53 7.94
CA ASP A 363 9.86 3.49 6.49
C ASP A 363 9.42 4.83 5.89
N LEU A 364 8.42 5.49 6.49
CA LEU A 364 7.94 6.77 6.00
C LEU A 364 8.99 7.88 6.16
N ALA A 365 9.68 7.90 7.32
CA ALA A 365 10.74 8.88 7.59
C ALA A 365 11.92 8.68 6.63
N LEU A 366 12.32 7.43 6.39
CA LEU A 366 13.35 7.07 5.40
C LEU A 366 12.96 7.55 4.01
N SER A 367 11.73 7.30 3.59
CA SER A 367 11.21 7.66 2.27
C SER A 367 11.22 9.16 2.03
N VAL A 368 10.72 9.96 2.99
CA VAL A 368 10.62 11.41 2.87
C VAL A 368 12.01 12.08 2.85
N ARG A 369 12.94 11.60 3.68
CA ARG A 369 14.31 12.16 3.75
C ARG A 369 15.17 11.88 2.52
N MET A 370 14.80 10.87 1.71
CA MET A 370 15.51 10.51 0.48
C MET A 370 14.96 11.15 -0.78
N LEU A 371 13.95 12.04 -0.67
CA LEU A 371 13.37 12.73 -1.82
C LEU A 371 14.40 13.69 -2.45
N PRO A 372 14.68 13.57 -3.76
CA PRO A 372 15.77 14.32 -4.39
C PRO A 372 15.47 15.79 -4.59
N ASN A 373 14.21 16.19 -4.77
CA ASN A 373 13.85 17.56 -5.11
C ASN A 373 12.56 18.03 -4.42
N PRO A 374 12.62 19.13 -3.63
CA PRO A 374 11.43 19.72 -3.01
C PRO A 374 10.33 20.14 -4.00
N ALA A 375 10.70 20.46 -5.25
CA ALA A 375 9.74 20.87 -6.28
C ALA A 375 8.96 19.68 -6.89
N THR A 376 9.44 18.42 -6.76
CA THR A 376 8.84 17.23 -7.36
C THR A 376 8.37 16.20 -6.32
N VAL A 377 8.16 16.60 -5.08
CA VAL A 377 7.82 15.75 -3.94
C VAL A 377 6.67 14.78 -4.26
N GLY A 378 5.60 15.24 -4.91
CA GLY A 378 4.45 14.40 -5.24
C GLY A 378 4.80 13.25 -6.20
N LYS A 379 5.63 13.52 -7.22
CA LYS A 379 6.14 12.52 -8.16
C LYS A 379 7.02 11.49 -7.44
N ASP A 380 7.96 11.98 -6.64
CA ASP A 380 8.97 11.13 -6.00
C ASP A 380 8.34 10.21 -4.94
N ILE A 381 7.34 10.71 -4.19
CA ILE A 381 6.51 9.89 -3.29
C ILE A 381 5.72 8.82 -4.08
N ALA A 382 5.19 9.16 -5.25
CA ALA A 382 4.47 8.18 -6.08
C ALA A 382 5.39 7.06 -6.57
N VAL A 383 6.63 7.39 -6.98
CA VAL A 383 7.65 6.39 -7.33
C VAL A 383 8.04 5.54 -6.12
N MET A 384 8.18 6.15 -4.93
CA MET A 384 8.47 5.43 -3.70
C MET A 384 7.31 4.50 -3.28
N ALA A 385 6.05 4.87 -3.55
CA ALA A 385 4.89 4.03 -3.28
C ALA A 385 4.88 2.76 -4.14
N LEU A 386 5.46 2.77 -5.34
CA LEU A 386 5.61 1.56 -6.17
C LEU A 386 6.45 0.49 -5.46
N ALA A 387 7.49 0.88 -4.70
CA ALA A 387 8.27 -0.06 -3.92
C ALA A 387 7.46 -0.80 -2.85
N ASN A 388 6.33 -0.21 -2.42
CA ASN A 388 5.42 -0.83 -1.45
C ASN A 388 4.35 -1.72 -2.11
N THR A 389 3.91 -1.38 -3.33
CA THR A 389 2.82 -2.09 -4.00
C THR A 389 3.30 -3.22 -4.92
N LEU A 390 4.45 -3.05 -5.59
CA LEU A 390 5.01 -4.06 -6.48
C LEU A 390 5.28 -5.43 -5.83
N PRO A 391 5.73 -5.54 -4.56
CA PRO A 391 5.92 -6.83 -3.91
C PRO A 391 4.68 -7.71 -3.88
N SER A 392 3.50 -7.13 -3.65
CA SER A 392 2.23 -7.87 -3.62
C SER A 392 1.87 -8.50 -4.97
N SER A 393 2.47 -8.01 -6.05
CA SER A 393 2.29 -8.53 -7.41
C SER A 393 3.42 -9.49 -7.80
N LEU A 394 4.66 -9.10 -7.50
CA LEU A 394 5.84 -9.83 -7.95
C LEU A 394 6.05 -11.13 -7.16
N VAL A 395 5.81 -11.12 -5.85
CA VAL A 395 5.95 -12.33 -5.03
C VAL A 395 5.01 -13.43 -5.52
N PRO A 396 3.70 -13.21 -5.76
CA PRO A 396 2.85 -14.22 -6.38
C PRO A 396 3.28 -14.61 -7.80
N ALA A 397 3.79 -13.70 -8.61
CA ALA A 397 4.22 -14.01 -9.97
C ALA A 397 5.41 -14.99 -10.04
N VAL A 398 6.36 -14.87 -9.09
CA VAL A 398 7.55 -15.73 -9.04
C VAL A 398 7.36 -16.98 -8.14
N ALA A 399 6.34 -17.00 -7.30
CA ALA A 399 6.12 -18.09 -6.36
C ALA A 399 6.01 -19.48 -6.99
N PRO A 400 5.35 -19.69 -8.17
CA PRO A 400 5.30 -21.01 -8.82
C PRO A 400 6.67 -21.61 -9.07
N LEU A 401 7.66 -20.79 -9.43
CA LEU A 401 9.04 -21.24 -9.64
C LEU A 401 9.63 -21.84 -8.36
N PHE A 402 9.48 -21.14 -7.23
CA PHE A 402 9.97 -21.63 -5.94
C PHE A 402 9.21 -22.86 -5.45
N LEU A 403 7.89 -22.92 -5.69
CA LEU A 403 7.07 -24.05 -5.33
C LEU A 403 7.47 -25.33 -6.12
N LEU A 404 7.88 -25.18 -7.39
CA LEU A 404 8.41 -26.28 -8.20
C LEU A 404 9.79 -26.75 -7.73
N LEU A 405 10.67 -25.82 -7.29
CA LEU A 405 12.05 -26.13 -6.89
C LEU A 405 12.14 -26.81 -5.52
N GLY A 406 11.29 -26.49 -4.58
CA GLY A 406 11.38 -27.04 -3.21
C GLY A 406 10.15 -26.75 -2.34
N GLY A 407 9.00 -26.55 -2.96
CA GLY A 407 7.72 -26.34 -2.29
C GLY A 407 7.68 -25.04 -1.47
N TYR A 408 6.85 -25.04 -0.44
CA TYR A 408 6.68 -23.87 0.43
C TYR A 408 7.96 -23.47 1.17
N SER A 409 8.84 -24.45 1.50
CA SER A 409 10.12 -24.16 2.15
C SER A 409 11.00 -23.30 1.26
N ALA A 410 11.14 -23.65 -0.03
CA ALA A 410 11.91 -22.84 -0.98
C ALA A 410 11.32 -21.45 -1.17
N LEU A 411 10.00 -21.33 -1.23
CA LEU A 411 9.31 -20.04 -1.37
C LEU A 411 9.62 -19.10 -0.18
N TYR A 412 9.36 -19.57 1.04
CA TYR A 412 9.56 -18.72 2.22
C TYR A 412 11.04 -18.41 2.49
N ILE A 413 11.95 -19.38 2.28
CA ILE A 413 13.39 -19.15 2.41
C ILE A 413 13.89 -18.20 1.31
N GLY A 414 13.38 -18.32 0.07
CA GLY A 414 13.69 -17.39 -1.00
C GLY A 414 13.31 -15.95 -0.66
N ILE A 415 12.09 -15.74 -0.13
CA ILE A 415 11.63 -14.42 0.32
C ILE A 415 12.47 -13.93 1.53
N ALA A 416 12.87 -14.83 2.43
CA ALA A 416 13.74 -14.49 3.57
C ALA A 416 15.09 -13.96 3.09
N VAL A 417 15.70 -14.59 2.09
CA VAL A 417 16.95 -14.13 1.46
C VAL A 417 16.76 -12.74 0.84
N VAL A 418 15.66 -12.52 0.11
CA VAL A 418 15.33 -11.21 -0.47
C VAL A 418 15.21 -10.13 0.62
N GLY A 419 14.51 -10.41 1.71
CA GLY A 419 14.39 -9.48 2.84
C GLY A 419 15.73 -9.20 3.52
N LEU A 420 16.57 -10.24 3.69
CA LEU A 420 17.91 -10.10 4.28
C LEU A 420 18.83 -9.25 3.38
N VAL A 421 18.77 -9.44 2.06
CA VAL A 421 19.49 -8.58 1.10
C VAL A 421 19.05 -7.13 1.27
N GLY A 422 17.75 -6.86 1.42
CA GLY A 422 17.21 -5.52 1.72
C GLY A 422 17.79 -4.95 3.02
N ALA A 423 17.86 -5.76 4.08
CA ALA A 423 18.43 -5.37 5.37
C ALA A 423 19.94 -5.03 5.28
N VAL A 424 20.68 -5.70 4.43
CA VAL A 424 22.11 -5.41 4.20
C VAL A 424 22.29 -4.17 3.31
N LEU A 425 21.45 -4.01 2.28
CA LEU A 425 21.55 -2.86 1.37
C LEU A 425 21.29 -1.51 2.05
N VAL A 426 20.65 -1.49 3.22
CA VAL A 426 20.45 -0.25 3.99
C VAL A 426 21.77 0.44 4.35
N PHE A 427 22.89 -0.30 4.46
CA PHE A 427 24.19 0.28 4.72
C PHE A 427 24.76 1.10 3.55
N ARG A 428 24.19 0.96 2.34
CA ARG A 428 24.52 1.81 1.19
C ARG A 428 23.86 3.19 1.25
N LEU A 429 22.89 3.39 2.14
CA LEU A 429 22.25 4.69 2.35
C LEU A 429 23.13 5.62 3.17
N PRO A 430 23.01 6.97 3.04
CA PRO A 430 23.63 7.91 3.96
C PRO A 430 23.07 7.73 5.39
N GLU A 431 23.80 8.15 6.42
CA GLU A 431 23.29 8.18 7.79
C GLU A 431 22.20 9.26 7.92
N LEU A 432 21.02 8.84 8.32
CA LEU A 432 19.85 9.70 8.48
C LEU A 432 19.54 9.94 9.96
N GLY A 433 19.09 11.14 10.25
CA GLY A 433 18.73 11.56 11.61
C GLY A 433 19.86 12.23 12.39
N GLN A 434 21.03 12.35 11.79
CA GLN A 434 22.20 13.03 12.36
C GLN A 434 22.77 14.09 11.41
N GLU A 435 21.92 14.72 10.61
CA GLU A 435 22.33 15.70 9.61
C GLU A 435 23.12 16.89 10.19
N GLY A 436 22.90 17.22 11.46
CA GLY A 436 23.66 18.27 12.18
C GLY A 436 24.94 17.80 12.85
N ASN A 437 25.27 16.50 12.82
CA ASN A 437 26.46 15.97 13.49
C ASN A 437 27.68 15.99 12.57
N PRO A 438 28.76 16.77 12.89
CA PRO A 438 29.96 16.90 12.05
C PRO A 438 30.64 15.58 11.71
N LYS A 439 30.54 14.57 12.59
CA LYS A 439 31.11 13.24 12.38
C LYS A 439 30.50 12.51 11.15
N TYR A 440 29.27 12.80 10.83
CA TYR A 440 28.54 12.16 9.72
C TYR A 440 28.43 13.05 8.48
N ALA A 441 28.71 14.35 8.60
CA ALA A 441 28.69 15.30 7.48
C ALA A 441 29.69 14.93 6.38
N LEU A 442 30.85 14.37 6.72
CA LEU A 442 31.88 13.93 5.77
C LEU A 442 31.48 12.63 5.07
N ILE A 443 30.82 11.69 5.78
CA ILE A 443 30.35 10.42 5.23
C ILE A 443 29.20 10.68 4.24
N ASN A 444 28.31 11.63 4.57
CA ASN A 444 27.20 12.01 3.70
C ASN A 444 27.66 12.75 2.45
N LYS A 445 28.73 13.57 2.53
CA LYS A 445 29.34 14.21 1.36
C LYS A 445 29.92 13.20 0.37
N GLY A 446 30.56 12.12 0.84
CA GLY A 446 31.11 11.08 -0.04
C GLY A 446 30.04 10.26 -0.79
N VAL A 447 28.81 10.15 -0.24
CA VAL A 447 27.67 9.47 -0.89
C VAL A 447 26.90 10.41 -1.83
N ILE A 448 26.93 11.72 -1.58
CA ILE A 448 26.22 12.75 -2.36
C ILE A 448 27.10 13.30 -3.50
N VAL A 449 28.42 13.39 -3.30
CA VAL A 449 29.40 13.99 -4.26
C VAL A 449 29.85 13.00 -5.35
N GLY A 450 29.46 11.75 -5.30
CA GLY A 450 29.67 10.81 -6.45
C GLY A 450 28.68 11.02 -7.60
N ALA A 451 28.07 12.18 -7.70
CA ALA A 451 27.00 12.53 -8.66
C ALA A 451 27.34 13.76 -9.54
N ASP A 452 28.64 14.12 -9.64
CA ASP A 452 29.09 15.10 -10.65
C ASP A 452 29.52 14.39 -11.96
#